data_920076a787b9d152705a7742ad5d638d
#
_entry.id   920076a787b9d152705a7742ad5d638d
#
_cell.length_a   1.000
_cell.length_b   1.000
_cell.length_c   1.000
_cell.angle_alpha   90.00
_cell.angle_beta   90.00
_cell.angle_gamma   90.00
#
_symmetry.space_group_name_H-M   'P 1'
#
loop_
_entity.id
_entity.type
_entity.pdbx_description
1 polymer ?
#
loop_
_entity_poly.entity_id
_entity_poly.type
_entity_poly.pdbx_seq_one_letter_code
_entity_poly.pdbx_strand_id
1 'polypeptide(L)'
;MSEIRRVGVVGAGLMGSGIAEVCARAGLDVLVNEINDETLRAGKERIEGSLARAVRSGKLSEAERDEALARIRYVTELTEFTDRQFVVEAVAEDEEIKTQVFTALDKAVEDPDAIIASNTSSIPIMKLAMATSRPGNVIGVHFFNPVPVLKLVELIPSLLSSEQTQQRAEAFASDTLGKTVVRSQDRAGFVVNALLIPYLLSAIRMLESGFASAEDIDNGMVLGCAHPMGPLALADLIGLDTTKAVADSMYAEFKEPLYSAPPLLLRMVDAGLLGKKSGRGFHEYQR
;
A
#
# COMPACT_ATOMS: atom_id res chain seq x y z
N MET A 1 2.24 -1.29 28.02
CA MET A 1 2.89 -1.06 26.71
C MET A 1 2.83 0.43 26.42
N SER A 2 3.92 1.06 26.00
CA SER A 2 3.90 2.49 25.65
C SER A 2 2.99 2.72 24.45
N GLU A 3 2.09 3.69 24.57
CA GLU A 3 1.19 4.12 23.50
C GLU A 3 2.02 4.72 22.34
N ILE A 4 1.71 4.34 21.11
CA ILE A 4 2.35 4.91 19.90
C ILE A 4 1.74 6.28 19.66
N ARG A 5 2.57 7.32 19.74
CA ARG A 5 2.18 8.72 19.50
C ARG A 5 2.99 9.41 18.41
N ARG A 6 4.20 8.94 18.14
CA ARG A 6 5.11 9.49 17.13
C ARG A 6 5.36 8.50 16.03
N VAL A 7 4.89 8.84 14.84
CA VAL A 7 4.93 7.99 13.64
C VAL A 7 5.85 8.60 12.60
N GLY A 8 6.63 7.76 11.93
CA GLY A 8 7.38 8.12 10.73
C GLY A 8 6.75 7.49 9.50
N VAL A 9 6.73 8.20 8.38
CA VAL A 9 6.34 7.67 7.07
C VAL A 9 7.46 7.98 6.09
N VAL A 10 8.03 6.95 5.48
CA VAL A 10 9.10 7.07 4.49
C VAL A 10 8.52 6.86 3.09
N GLY A 11 8.60 7.88 2.26
CA GLY A 11 7.92 7.97 0.97
C GLY A 11 6.55 8.64 1.09
N ALA A 12 6.34 9.73 0.35
CA ALA A 12 5.08 10.47 0.29
C ALA A 12 4.39 10.33 -1.08
N GLY A 13 4.58 9.17 -1.71
CA GLY A 13 3.80 8.75 -2.87
C GLY A 13 2.32 8.57 -2.53
N LEU A 14 1.59 7.88 -3.41
CA LEU A 14 0.15 7.66 -3.25
C LEU A 14 -0.21 6.98 -1.92
N MET A 15 0.53 5.93 -1.55
CA MET A 15 0.28 5.17 -0.31
C MET A 15 0.77 5.93 0.92
N GLY A 16 2.03 6.40 0.92
CA GLY A 16 2.59 7.08 2.09
C GLY A 16 1.88 8.38 2.44
N SER A 17 1.43 9.17 1.46
CA SER A 17 0.58 10.35 1.70
C SER A 17 -0.71 9.97 2.41
N GLY A 18 -1.37 8.90 1.97
CA GLY A 18 -2.60 8.42 2.60
C GLY A 18 -2.36 7.86 4.01
N ILE A 19 -1.23 7.17 4.24
CA ILE A 19 -0.84 6.66 5.57
C ILE A 19 -0.56 7.83 6.52
N ALA A 20 0.20 8.83 6.07
CA ALA A 20 0.46 10.03 6.85
C ALA A 20 -0.83 10.78 7.22
N GLU A 21 -1.76 10.92 6.26
CA GLU A 21 -3.08 11.52 6.49
C GLU A 21 -3.86 10.81 7.59
N VAL A 22 -4.01 9.47 7.51
CA VAL A 22 -4.81 8.75 8.52
C VAL A 22 -4.15 8.77 9.90
N CYS A 23 -2.81 8.74 9.98
CA CYS A 23 -2.09 8.90 11.24
C CYS A 23 -2.31 10.28 11.86
N ALA A 24 -2.21 11.34 11.06
CA ALA A 24 -2.42 12.71 11.53
C ALA A 24 -3.87 12.96 11.99
N ARG A 25 -4.85 12.42 11.26
CA ARG A 25 -6.27 12.45 11.62
C ARG A 25 -6.57 11.66 12.91
N ALA A 26 -5.79 10.63 13.19
CA ALA A 26 -5.86 9.88 14.47
C ALA A 26 -5.18 10.63 15.65
N GLY A 27 -4.68 11.84 15.45
CA GLY A 27 -4.08 12.67 16.49
C GLY A 27 -2.60 12.43 16.74
N LEU A 28 -1.90 11.69 15.87
CA LEU A 28 -0.50 11.35 16.03
C LEU A 28 0.43 12.46 15.51
N ASP A 29 1.62 12.58 16.08
CA ASP A 29 2.73 13.38 15.55
C ASP A 29 3.36 12.58 14.39
N VAL A 30 3.29 13.13 13.18
CA VAL A 30 3.71 12.45 11.94
C VAL A 30 4.91 13.16 11.33
N LEU A 31 5.97 12.40 11.09
CA LEU A 31 7.14 12.83 10.34
C LEU A 31 7.15 12.13 8.98
N VAL A 32 7.10 12.91 7.91
CA VAL A 32 7.11 12.40 6.53
C VAL A 32 8.45 12.69 5.89
N ASN A 33 9.09 11.64 5.38
CA ASN A 33 10.36 11.76 4.66
C ASN A 33 10.18 11.49 3.17
N GLU A 34 10.92 12.25 2.38
CA GLU A 34 11.12 12.04 0.96
C GLU A 34 12.56 12.29 0.55
N ILE A 35 12.95 11.74 -0.59
CA ILE A 35 14.33 11.77 -1.10
C ILE A 35 14.85 13.19 -1.41
N ASN A 36 13.94 14.14 -1.71
CA ASN A 36 14.26 15.52 -2.02
C ASN A 36 13.07 16.46 -1.83
N ASP A 37 13.30 17.78 -1.90
CA ASP A 37 12.28 18.81 -1.70
C ASP A 37 11.16 18.79 -2.77
N GLU A 38 11.43 18.34 -3.99
CA GLU A 38 10.45 18.28 -5.06
C GLU A 38 9.40 17.20 -4.77
N THR A 39 9.86 15.99 -4.47
CA THR A 39 8.98 14.86 -4.10
C THR A 39 8.27 15.12 -2.78
N LEU A 40 8.93 15.79 -1.84
CA LEU A 40 8.34 16.21 -0.57
C LEU A 40 7.19 17.18 -0.76
N ARG A 41 7.38 18.19 -1.64
CA ARG A 41 6.31 19.15 -1.99
C ARG A 41 5.14 18.45 -2.65
N ALA A 42 5.39 17.57 -3.61
CA ALA A 42 4.34 16.78 -4.26
C ALA A 42 3.56 15.89 -3.27
N GLY A 43 4.25 15.30 -2.28
CA GLY A 43 3.64 14.54 -1.18
C GLY A 43 2.74 15.41 -0.30
N LYS A 44 3.22 16.59 0.08
CA LYS A 44 2.45 17.58 0.85
C LYS A 44 1.18 18.00 0.10
N GLU A 45 1.28 18.33 -1.18
CA GLU A 45 0.14 18.71 -2.01
C GLU A 45 -0.91 17.58 -2.11
N ARG A 46 -0.46 16.30 -2.17
CA ARG A 46 -1.38 15.14 -2.15
C ARG A 46 -2.17 15.07 -0.85
N ILE A 47 -1.50 15.25 0.29
CA ILE A 47 -2.14 15.21 1.62
C ILE A 47 -3.14 16.36 1.75
N GLU A 48 -2.72 17.58 1.45
CA GLU A 48 -3.58 18.78 1.49
C GLU A 48 -4.79 18.64 0.57
N GLY A 49 -4.57 18.16 -0.66
CA GLY A 49 -5.63 17.92 -1.63
C GLY A 49 -6.61 16.82 -1.20
N SER A 50 -6.13 15.78 -0.54
CA SER A 50 -6.97 14.70 0.01
C SER A 50 -7.84 15.20 1.15
N LEU A 51 -7.26 15.89 2.12
CA LEU A 51 -7.99 16.49 3.24
C LEU A 51 -9.01 17.54 2.77
N ALA A 52 -8.66 18.38 1.78
CA ALA A 52 -9.59 19.32 1.18
C ALA A 52 -10.79 18.64 0.49
N ARG A 53 -10.57 17.49 -0.17
CA ARG A 53 -11.67 16.69 -0.73
C ARG A 53 -12.56 16.10 0.37
N ALA A 54 -11.97 15.64 1.49
CA ALA A 54 -12.74 15.14 2.63
C ALA A 54 -13.64 16.23 3.23
N VAL A 55 -13.15 17.46 3.36
CA VAL A 55 -13.94 18.62 3.82
C VAL A 55 -15.08 18.93 2.83
N ARG A 56 -14.78 19.03 1.53
CA ARG A 56 -15.82 19.31 0.51
C ARG A 56 -16.92 18.26 0.47
N SER A 57 -16.60 17.01 0.80
CA SER A 57 -17.58 15.90 0.86
C SER A 57 -18.28 15.77 2.21
N GLY A 58 -18.03 16.67 3.16
CA GLY A 58 -18.64 16.66 4.49
C GLY A 58 -18.16 15.54 5.42
N LYS A 59 -17.06 14.87 5.07
CA LYS A 59 -16.46 13.77 5.87
C LYS A 59 -15.48 14.26 6.93
N LEU A 60 -15.09 15.54 6.86
CA LEU A 60 -14.16 16.20 7.76
C LEU A 60 -14.56 17.67 7.88
N SER A 61 -14.44 18.25 9.06
CA SER A 61 -14.58 19.70 9.25
C SER A 61 -13.28 20.44 8.87
N GLU A 62 -13.36 21.75 8.65
CA GLU A 62 -12.16 22.56 8.41
C GLU A 62 -11.21 22.55 9.60
N ALA A 63 -11.73 22.58 10.83
CA ALA A 63 -10.94 22.51 12.05
C ALA A 63 -10.15 21.20 12.16
N GLU A 64 -10.81 20.06 11.90
CA GLU A 64 -10.14 18.73 11.91
C GLU A 64 -9.07 18.64 10.82
N ARG A 65 -9.31 19.21 9.62
CA ARG A 65 -8.28 19.32 8.57
C ARG A 65 -7.06 20.08 9.06
N ASP A 66 -7.26 21.27 9.62
CA ASP A 66 -6.18 22.15 10.04
C ASP A 66 -5.38 21.53 11.20
N GLU A 67 -6.06 20.88 12.12
CA GLU A 67 -5.42 20.10 13.19
C GLU A 67 -4.59 18.93 12.64
N ALA A 68 -5.09 18.19 11.65
CA ALA A 68 -4.35 17.10 11.04
C ALA A 68 -3.10 17.63 10.32
N LEU A 69 -3.23 18.73 9.56
CA LEU A 69 -2.09 19.35 8.87
C LEU A 69 -1.02 19.84 9.84
N ALA A 70 -1.43 20.41 10.98
CA ALA A 70 -0.51 20.91 12.02
C ALA A 70 0.32 19.79 12.68
N ARG A 71 -0.12 18.54 12.60
CA ARG A 71 0.59 17.37 13.16
C ARG A 71 1.63 16.77 12.20
N ILE A 72 1.70 17.22 10.94
CA ILE A 72 2.60 16.65 9.95
C ILE A 72 3.79 17.57 9.75
N ARG A 73 4.98 17.02 9.99
CA ARG A 73 6.27 17.65 9.63
C ARG A 73 6.90 16.90 8.45
N TYR A 74 7.67 17.60 7.65
CA TYR A 74 8.26 17.11 6.42
C TYR A 74 9.77 17.26 6.46
N VAL A 75 10.50 16.21 6.11
CA VAL A 75 11.97 16.17 6.16
C VAL A 75 12.55 15.41 4.96
N THR A 76 13.79 15.70 4.60
CA THR A 76 14.54 14.97 3.57
C THR A 76 15.55 13.97 4.16
N GLU A 77 15.86 14.08 5.46
CA GLU A 77 16.87 13.26 6.12
C GLU A 77 16.20 12.22 7.06
N LEU A 78 16.52 10.95 6.86
CA LEU A 78 16.06 9.87 7.75
C LEU A 78 16.63 9.96 9.17
N THR A 79 17.76 10.66 9.33
CA THR A 79 18.38 10.91 10.64
C THR A 79 17.49 11.69 11.61
N GLU A 80 16.42 12.33 11.13
CA GLU A 80 15.42 13.00 11.98
C GLU A 80 14.39 12.06 12.62
N PHE A 81 14.44 10.76 12.29
CA PHE A 81 13.51 9.75 12.81
C PHE A 81 13.88 9.20 14.20
N THR A 82 14.81 9.82 14.92
CA THR A 82 15.40 9.33 16.17
C THR A 82 14.37 8.90 17.21
N ASP A 83 13.30 9.67 17.37
CA ASP A 83 12.27 9.49 18.40
C ASP A 83 10.99 8.80 17.90
N ARG A 84 10.97 8.29 16.65
CA ARG A 84 9.80 7.62 16.09
C ARG A 84 9.59 6.26 16.76
N GLN A 85 8.32 5.98 17.10
CA GLN A 85 7.92 4.75 17.80
C GLN A 85 7.34 3.71 16.82
N PHE A 86 6.82 4.18 15.68
CA PHE A 86 6.30 3.37 14.60
C PHE A 86 6.66 4.02 13.28
N VAL A 87 7.36 3.31 12.43
CA VAL A 87 7.73 3.81 11.10
C VAL A 87 7.11 2.94 10.03
N VAL A 88 6.44 3.56 9.06
CA VAL A 88 5.90 2.87 7.88
C VAL A 88 6.70 3.27 6.66
N GLU A 89 7.36 2.30 6.05
CA GLU A 89 8.02 2.46 4.76
C GLU A 89 6.98 2.28 3.64
N ALA A 90 6.92 3.25 2.72
CA ALA A 90 6.03 3.28 1.56
C ALA A 90 6.72 3.87 0.30
N VAL A 91 8.01 3.55 0.12
CA VAL A 91 8.79 3.93 -1.07
C VAL A 91 8.46 3.03 -2.27
N ALA A 92 9.16 3.22 -3.39
CA ALA A 92 8.99 2.39 -4.58
C ALA A 92 9.08 0.89 -4.27
N GLU A 93 8.29 0.08 -4.99
CA GLU A 93 8.22 -1.37 -4.77
C GLU A 93 9.44 -2.05 -5.42
N ASP A 94 10.59 -1.84 -4.80
CA ASP A 94 11.90 -2.37 -5.19
C ASP A 94 12.61 -2.89 -3.95
N GLU A 95 13.08 -4.15 -3.99
CA GLU A 95 13.67 -4.84 -2.85
C GLU A 95 14.99 -4.17 -2.39
N GLU A 96 15.80 -3.71 -3.33
CA GLU A 96 17.08 -3.08 -2.99
C GLU A 96 16.87 -1.72 -2.32
N ILE A 97 15.98 -0.90 -2.86
CA ILE A 97 15.62 0.41 -2.29
C ILE A 97 15.05 0.22 -0.88
N LYS A 98 14.10 -0.70 -0.70
CA LYS A 98 13.50 -0.95 0.62
C LYS A 98 14.53 -1.47 1.63
N THR A 99 15.43 -2.36 1.21
CA THR A 99 16.52 -2.87 2.05
C THR A 99 17.45 -1.75 2.52
N GLN A 100 17.79 -0.80 1.64
CA GLN A 100 18.59 0.37 2.00
C GLN A 100 17.85 1.27 3.01
N VAL A 101 16.56 1.50 2.80
CA VAL A 101 15.72 2.28 3.72
C VAL A 101 15.65 1.61 5.09
N PHE A 102 15.41 0.29 5.16
CA PHE A 102 15.37 -0.45 6.43
C PHE A 102 16.70 -0.39 7.18
N THR A 103 17.82 -0.53 6.47
CA THR A 103 19.18 -0.38 7.05
C THR A 103 19.41 1.03 7.58
N ALA A 104 18.92 2.07 6.90
CA ALA A 104 19.04 3.44 7.34
C ALA A 104 18.16 3.74 8.55
N LEU A 105 16.93 3.24 8.56
CA LEU A 105 15.99 3.37 9.67
C LEU A 105 16.48 2.67 10.94
N ASP A 106 17.09 1.48 10.79
CA ASP A 106 17.65 0.74 11.93
C ASP A 106 18.73 1.54 12.66
N LYS A 107 19.48 2.38 11.94
CA LYS A 107 20.50 3.27 12.51
C LYS A 107 19.94 4.57 13.05
N ALA A 108 18.89 5.11 12.41
CA ALA A 108 18.32 6.40 12.75
C ALA A 108 17.38 6.35 13.96
N VAL A 109 16.59 5.30 14.07
CA VAL A 109 15.57 5.15 15.13
C VAL A 109 16.23 4.65 16.42
N GLU A 110 16.23 5.50 17.44
CA GLU A 110 16.92 5.23 18.70
C GLU A 110 16.08 4.40 19.70
N ASP A 111 14.72 4.46 19.61
CA ASP A 111 13.85 3.67 20.48
C ASP A 111 14.04 2.16 20.16
N PRO A 112 14.55 1.36 21.12
CA PRO A 112 14.79 -0.07 20.88
C PRO A 112 13.50 -0.87 20.68
N ASP A 113 12.37 -0.34 21.14
CA ASP A 113 11.04 -0.97 21.00
C ASP A 113 10.26 -0.42 19.79
N ALA A 114 10.84 0.49 19.00
CA ALA A 114 10.21 1.01 17.80
C ALA A 114 9.94 -0.10 16.79
N ILE A 115 8.77 -0.01 16.15
CA ILE A 115 8.36 -0.92 15.08
C ILE A 115 8.71 -0.28 13.74
N ILE A 116 9.37 -1.05 12.88
CA ILE A 116 9.63 -0.68 11.49
C ILE A 116 8.75 -1.55 10.60
N ALA A 117 7.78 -0.92 9.95
CA ALA A 117 6.80 -1.60 9.12
C ALA A 117 7.02 -1.30 7.63
N SER A 118 6.73 -2.26 6.77
CA SER A 118 6.65 -2.05 5.31
C SER A 118 5.21 -2.10 4.82
N ASN A 119 4.87 -1.20 3.88
CA ASN A 119 3.61 -1.25 3.13
C ASN A 119 3.76 -2.01 1.80
N THR A 120 4.79 -2.84 1.64
CA THR A 120 4.96 -3.65 0.43
C THR A 120 3.74 -4.52 0.15
N SER A 121 3.51 -4.80 -1.13
CA SER A 121 2.45 -5.73 -1.58
C SER A 121 2.98 -7.12 -1.91
N SER A 122 4.31 -7.28 -2.02
CA SER A 122 4.87 -8.49 -2.62
C SER A 122 6.27 -8.87 -2.14
N ILE A 123 7.03 -7.94 -1.57
CA ILE A 123 8.38 -8.22 -1.09
C ILE A 123 8.30 -8.93 0.26
N PRO A 124 8.99 -10.09 0.45
CA PRO A 124 8.96 -10.81 1.71
C PRO A 124 9.44 -9.93 2.88
N ILE A 125 8.63 -9.84 3.92
CA ILE A 125 8.95 -9.07 5.14
C ILE A 125 10.22 -9.59 5.80
N MET A 126 10.44 -10.91 5.72
CA MET A 126 11.65 -11.53 6.25
C MET A 126 12.93 -10.95 5.66
N LYS A 127 12.96 -10.63 4.35
CA LYS A 127 14.13 -10.02 3.71
C LYS A 127 14.42 -8.64 4.27
N LEU A 128 13.37 -7.82 4.45
CA LEU A 128 13.49 -6.48 5.02
C LEU A 128 13.90 -6.55 6.50
N ALA A 129 13.36 -7.50 7.25
CA ALA A 129 13.72 -7.73 8.65
C ALA A 129 15.22 -8.05 8.82
N MET A 130 15.78 -8.86 7.92
CA MET A 130 17.21 -9.22 7.95
C MET A 130 18.15 -8.07 7.57
N ALA A 131 17.64 -6.97 7.04
CA ALA A 131 18.41 -5.75 6.81
C ALA A 131 18.60 -4.89 8.08
N THR A 132 17.98 -5.29 9.20
CA THR A 132 18.03 -4.58 10.48
C THR A 132 18.71 -5.39 11.59
N SER A 133 19.18 -4.73 12.63
CA SER A 133 19.71 -5.38 13.83
C SER A 133 18.60 -5.86 14.79
N ARG A 134 17.34 -5.49 14.51
CA ARG A 134 16.15 -5.78 15.33
C ARG A 134 15.03 -6.46 14.51
N PRO A 135 15.27 -7.62 13.90
CA PRO A 135 14.30 -8.28 13.01
C PRO A 135 12.98 -8.63 13.73
N GLY A 136 13.00 -8.79 15.05
CA GLY A 136 11.80 -8.99 15.86
C GLY A 136 10.84 -7.80 15.89
N ASN A 137 11.31 -6.59 15.56
CA ASN A 137 10.53 -5.37 15.53
C ASN A 137 10.05 -5.00 14.12
N VAL A 138 10.29 -5.85 13.13
CA VAL A 138 9.88 -5.64 11.74
C VAL A 138 8.61 -6.41 11.43
N ILE A 139 7.67 -5.75 10.71
CA ILE A 139 6.39 -6.33 10.34
C ILE A 139 5.86 -5.69 9.05
N GLY A 140 5.08 -6.42 8.26
CA GLY A 140 4.31 -5.87 7.16
C GLY A 140 3.00 -5.25 7.67
N VAL A 141 2.69 -4.04 7.20
CA VAL A 141 1.41 -3.36 7.45
C VAL A 141 0.90 -2.83 6.12
N HIS A 142 0.19 -3.67 5.41
CA HIS A 142 -0.26 -3.41 4.04
C HIS A 142 -1.61 -2.70 4.02
N PHE A 143 -1.57 -1.42 3.64
CA PHE A 143 -2.75 -0.58 3.45
C PHE A 143 -3.27 -0.70 2.01
N PHE A 144 -4.54 -0.37 1.82
CA PHE A 144 -5.20 -0.39 0.51
C PHE A 144 -5.56 1.03 0.05
N ASN A 145 -5.36 1.29 -1.25
CA ASN A 145 -5.66 2.59 -1.86
C ASN A 145 -7.16 2.71 -2.22
N PRO A 146 -7.83 3.82 -1.86
CA PRO A 146 -7.36 4.99 -1.10
C PRO A 146 -7.30 4.74 0.42
N VAL A 147 -6.13 4.97 1.03
CA VAL A 147 -5.89 4.68 2.46
C VAL A 147 -6.91 5.38 3.39
N PRO A 148 -7.29 6.65 3.19
CA PRO A 148 -8.27 7.30 4.07
C PRO A 148 -9.69 6.75 3.95
N VAL A 149 -9.99 5.97 2.91
CA VAL A 149 -11.33 5.47 2.59
C VAL A 149 -11.49 4.00 2.96
N LEU A 150 -10.51 3.17 2.55
CA LEU A 150 -10.58 1.72 2.77
C LEU A 150 -10.22 1.38 4.22
N LYS A 151 -11.03 0.53 4.81
CA LYS A 151 -10.89 0.16 6.23
C LYS A 151 -9.89 -0.98 6.46
N LEU A 152 -9.56 -1.74 5.42
CA LEU A 152 -8.73 -2.92 5.53
C LEU A 152 -7.26 -2.56 5.69
N VAL A 153 -6.60 -3.29 6.60
CA VAL A 153 -5.14 -3.42 6.71
C VAL A 153 -4.81 -4.90 6.82
N GLU A 154 -3.88 -5.39 6.04
CA GLU A 154 -3.28 -6.69 6.26
C GLU A 154 -2.05 -6.55 7.15
N LEU A 155 -1.96 -7.41 8.17
CA LEU A 155 -0.82 -7.49 9.07
C LEU A 155 -0.01 -8.75 8.76
N ILE A 156 1.25 -8.57 8.42
CA ILE A 156 2.10 -9.63 7.90
C ILE A 156 3.34 -9.78 8.81
N PRO A 157 3.29 -10.64 9.83
CA PRO A 157 4.48 -10.96 10.60
C PRO A 157 5.44 -11.83 9.76
N SER A 158 6.74 -11.54 9.83
CA SER A 158 7.78 -12.46 9.38
C SER A 158 7.96 -13.60 10.38
N LEU A 159 8.81 -14.57 10.05
CA LEU A 159 9.17 -15.65 10.98
C LEU A 159 9.83 -15.14 12.28
N LEU A 160 10.42 -13.96 12.26
CA LEU A 160 11.12 -13.36 13.39
C LEU A 160 10.34 -12.26 14.10
N SER A 161 9.24 -11.75 13.53
CA SER A 161 8.41 -10.71 14.18
C SER A 161 7.92 -11.17 15.55
N SER A 162 8.30 -10.45 16.59
CA SER A 162 7.94 -10.82 17.98
C SER A 162 6.42 -10.73 18.20
N GLU A 163 5.90 -11.50 19.13
CA GLU A 163 4.49 -11.42 19.52
C GLU A 163 4.11 -10.02 20.00
N GLN A 164 5.00 -9.37 20.73
CA GLN A 164 4.84 -7.99 21.19
C GLN A 164 4.69 -7.02 20.01
N THR A 165 5.53 -7.16 18.98
CA THR A 165 5.45 -6.36 17.75
C THR A 165 4.11 -6.56 17.03
N GLN A 166 3.67 -7.81 16.89
CA GLN A 166 2.40 -8.14 16.27
C GLN A 166 1.21 -7.52 17.02
N GLN A 167 1.16 -7.67 18.35
CA GLN A 167 0.10 -7.11 19.19
C GLN A 167 0.07 -5.58 19.14
N ARG A 168 1.23 -4.92 19.18
CA ARG A 168 1.32 -3.47 19.10
C ARG A 168 0.93 -2.92 17.73
N ALA A 169 1.36 -3.59 16.65
CA ALA A 169 0.99 -3.20 15.29
C ALA A 169 -0.51 -3.41 15.03
N GLU A 170 -1.10 -4.49 15.57
CA GLU A 170 -2.53 -4.72 15.48
C GLU A 170 -3.34 -3.66 16.23
N ALA A 171 -2.98 -3.37 17.48
CA ALA A 171 -3.62 -2.30 18.26
C ALA A 171 -3.45 -0.92 17.61
N PHE A 172 -2.29 -0.63 17.03
CA PHE A 172 -2.08 0.58 16.25
C PHE A 172 -3.03 0.67 15.06
N ALA A 173 -3.16 -0.39 14.26
CA ALA A 173 -4.04 -0.40 13.10
C ALA A 173 -5.53 -0.38 13.50
N SER A 174 -5.96 -1.19 14.48
CA SER A 174 -7.36 -1.31 14.88
C SER A 174 -7.83 -0.18 15.79
N ASP A 175 -7.13 0.04 16.89
CA ASP A 175 -7.62 0.90 17.96
C ASP A 175 -7.26 2.37 17.71
N THR A 176 -6.06 2.62 17.15
CA THR A 176 -5.60 3.99 16.88
C THR A 176 -6.09 4.49 15.53
N LEU A 177 -5.94 3.72 14.45
CA LEU A 177 -6.31 4.13 13.10
C LEU A 177 -7.75 3.74 12.69
N GLY A 178 -8.46 2.96 13.52
CA GLY A 178 -9.84 2.51 13.24
C GLY A 178 -9.94 1.60 12.02
N LYS A 179 -8.89 0.85 11.70
CA LYS A 179 -8.85 -0.10 10.58
C LYS A 179 -9.33 -1.49 11.02
N THR A 180 -9.80 -2.26 10.07
CA THR A 180 -10.07 -3.69 10.25
C THR A 180 -8.82 -4.47 9.86
N VAL A 181 -8.28 -5.23 10.80
CA VAL A 181 -7.05 -6.00 10.58
C VAL A 181 -7.37 -7.41 10.11
N VAL A 182 -6.71 -7.83 9.03
CA VAL A 182 -6.65 -9.22 8.58
C VAL A 182 -5.21 -9.69 8.70
N ARG A 183 -4.99 -10.81 9.36
CA ARG A 183 -3.65 -11.39 9.51
C ARG A 183 -3.33 -12.29 8.32
N SER A 184 -2.13 -12.15 7.78
CA SER A 184 -1.60 -12.97 6.70
C SER A 184 -0.23 -13.52 7.06
N GLN A 185 0.19 -14.57 6.41
CA GLN A 185 1.58 -15.03 6.45
C GLN A 185 2.43 -14.20 5.48
N ASP A 186 3.74 -14.20 5.71
CA ASP A 186 4.73 -13.54 4.86
C ASP A 186 4.96 -14.34 3.56
N ARG A 187 4.02 -14.18 2.62
CA ARG A 187 4.02 -14.81 1.29
C ARG A 187 3.51 -13.80 0.27
N ALA A 188 4.03 -13.83 -0.94
CA ALA A 188 3.65 -12.89 -2.01
C ALA A 188 2.13 -12.87 -2.23
N GLY A 189 1.57 -11.65 -2.28
CA GLY A 189 0.15 -11.41 -2.48
C GLY A 189 -0.72 -11.47 -1.23
N PHE A 190 -0.16 -11.87 -0.07
CA PHE A 190 -0.84 -11.96 1.23
C PHE A 190 -2.21 -12.66 1.14
N VAL A 191 -3.31 -12.05 1.60
CA VAL A 191 -4.67 -12.62 1.45
C VAL A 191 -5.38 -12.07 0.23
N VAL A 192 -5.44 -10.73 0.11
CA VAL A 192 -6.28 -10.11 -0.93
C VAL A 192 -5.71 -10.36 -2.33
N ASN A 193 -4.43 -10.06 -2.56
CA ASN A 193 -3.84 -10.22 -3.88
C ASN A 193 -3.69 -11.72 -4.26
N ALA A 194 -3.52 -12.61 -3.27
CA ALA A 194 -3.47 -14.06 -3.54
C ALA A 194 -4.77 -14.59 -4.16
N LEU A 195 -5.91 -13.96 -3.86
CA LEU A 195 -7.22 -14.28 -4.46
C LEU A 195 -7.52 -13.40 -5.67
N LEU A 196 -7.23 -12.11 -5.57
CA LEU A 196 -7.58 -11.13 -6.58
C LEU A 196 -6.80 -11.31 -7.87
N ILE A 197 -5.48 -11.44 -7.80
CA ILE A 197 -4.64 -11.51 -9.01
C ILE A 197 -5.00 -12.71 -9.90
N PRO A 198 -5.10 -13.95 -9.40
CA PRO A 198 -5.56 -15.07 -10.23
C PRO A 198 -6.93 -14.85 -10.85
N TYR A 199 -7.86 -14.22 -10.13
CA TYR A 199 -9.18 -13.88 -10.63
C TYR A 199 -9.10 -12.89 -11.80
N LEU A 200 -8.33 -11.80 -11.66
CA LEU A 200 -8.12 -10.83 -12.74
C LEU A 200 -7.43 -11.47 -13.95
N LEU A 201 -6.36 -12.25 -13.72
CA LEU A 201 -5.65 -12.94 -14.81
C LEU A 201 -6.54 -13.95 -15.54
N SER A 202 -7.47 -14.61 -14.84
CA SER A 202 -8.44 -15.52 -15.46
C SER A 202 -9.41 -14.78 -16.38
N ALA A 203 -9.89 -13.60 -15.97
CA ALA A 203 -10.74 -12.75 -16.80
C ALA A 203 -9.98 -12.25 -18.04
N ILE A 204 -8.71 -11.86 -17.89
CA ILE A 204 -7.86 -11.42 -19.00
C ILE A 204 -7.63 -12.57 -19.99
N ARG A 205 -7.36 -13.79 -19.52
CA ARG A 205 -7.23 -14.97 -20.39
C ARG A 205 -8.54 -15.29 -21.15
N MET A 206 -9.68 -15.12 -20.50
CA MET A 206 -10.99 -15.31 -21.13
C MET A 206 -11.20 -14.32 -22.28
N LEU A 207 -10.86 -13.04 -22.07
CA LEU A 207 -10.88 -12.01 -23.12
C LEU A 207 -9.88 -12.34 -24.22
N GLU A 208 -8.63 -12.67 -23.91
CA GLU A 208 -7.57 -12.98 -24.86
C GLU A 208 -7.93 -14.14 -25.80
N SER A 209 -8.60 -15.15 -25.28
CA SER A 209 -9.05 -16.32 -26.06
C SER A 209 -10.26 -16.03 -26.95
N GLY A 210 -10.86 -14.83 -26.89
CA GLY A 210 -12.07 -14.48 -27.61
C GLY A 210 -13.33 -15.19 -27.12
N PHE A 211 -13.31 -15.72 -25.90
CA PHE A 211 -14.45 -16.46 -25.33
C PHE A 211 -15.65 -15.54 -25.07
N ALA A 212 -15.41 -14.31 -24.57
CA ALA A 212 -16.43 -13.29 -24.36
C ALA A 212 -15.82 -11.90 -24.51
N SER A 213 -16.67 -10.87 -24.71
CA SER A 213 -16.24 -9.48 -24.73
C SER A 213 -15.88 -8.98 -23.33
N ALA A 214 -15.11 -7.89 -23.25
CA ALA A 214 -14.78 -7.28 -21.96
C ALA A 214 -16.03 -6.87 -21.17
N GLU A 215 -17.03 -6.33 -21.86
CA GLU A 215 -18.30 -5.91 -21.29
C GLU A 215 -19.10 -7.11 -20.75
N ASP A 216 -19.17 -8.22 -21.50
CA ASP A 216 -19.90 -9.42 -21.07
C ASP A 216 -19.23 -10.09 -19.88
N ILE A 217 -17.88 -10.14 -19.82
CA ILE A 217 -17.13 -10.66 -18.69
C ILE A 217 -17.45 -9.86 -17.43
N ASP A 218 -17.37 -8.53 -17.52
CA ASP A 218 -17.61 -7.63 -16.40
C ASP A 218 -19.08 -7.69 -15.94
N ASN A 219 -20.04 -7.63 -16.88
CA ASN A 219 -21.46 -7.74 -16.58
C ASN A 219 -21.81 -9.09 -15.96
N GLY A 220 -21.21 -10.18 -16.44
CA GLY A 220 -21.37 -11.51 -15.86
C GLY A 220 -21.06 -11.55 -14.36
N MET A 221 -19.97 -10.91 -13.95
CA MET A 221 -19.55 -10.88 -12.55
C MET A 221 -20.35 -9.87 -11.71
N VAL A 222 -20.69 -8.72 -12.28
CA VAL A 222 -21.51 -7.71 -11.59
C VAL A 222 -22.92 -8.24 -11.35
N LEU A 223 -23.57 -8.78 -12.38
CA LEU A 223 -24.98 -9.19 -12.30
C LEU A 223 -25.16 -10.62 -11.77
N GLY A 224 -24.23 -11.52 -12.09
CA GLY A 224 -24.31 -12.92 -11.68
C GLY A 224 -23.77 -13.20 -10.28
N CYS A 225 -22.79 -12.43 -9.82
CA CYS A 225 -22.14 -12.60 -8.51
C CYS A 225 -22.32 -11.39 -7.57
N ALA A 226 -23.06 -10.38 -7.97
CA ALA A 226 -23.24 -9.13 -7.23
C ALA A 226 -21.93 -8.40 -6.87
N HIS A 227 -20.93 -8.52 -7.73
CA HIS A 227 -19.69 -7.77 -7.55
C HIS A 227 -19.94 -6.27 -7.80
N PRO A 228 -19.33 -5.36 -7.02
CA PRO A 228 -19.53 -3.92 -7.21
C PRO A 228 -18.89 -3.41 -8.52
N MET A 229 -17.99 -4.20 -9.11
CA MET A 229 -17.25 -3.89 -10.34
C MET A 229 -16.81 -5.19 -11.00
N GLY A 230 -16.80 -5.23 -12.32
CA GLY A 230 -16.30 -6.37 -13.07
C GLY A 230 -14.77 -6.48 -13.01
N PRO A 231 -14.20 -7.66 -13.29
CA PRO A 231 -12.77 -7.91 -13.12
C PRO A 231 -11.89 -7.08 -14.05
N LEU A 232 -12.29 -6.83 -15.29
CA LEU A 232 -11.49 -6.06 -16.25
C LEU A 232 -11.54 -4.57 -15.92
N ALA A 233 -12.70 -4.03 -15.54
CA ALA A 233 -12.83 -2.67 -15.03
C ALA A 233 -12.04 -2.48 -13.71
N LEU A 234 -11.99 -3.49 -12.85
CA LEU A 234 -11.20 -3.47 -11.62
C LEU A 234 -9.68 -3.50 -11.93
N ALA A 235 -9.25 -4.31 -12.88
CA ALA A 235 -7.85 -4.31 -13.34
C ALA A 235 -7.45 -2.94 -13.90
N ASP A 236 -8.31 -2.29 -14.68
CA ASP A 236 -8.12 -0.93 -15.20
C ASP A 236 -8.06 0.12 -14.08
N LEU A 237 -8.85 -0.04 -13.02
CA LEU A 237 -8.84 0.86 -11.86
C LEU A 237 -7.56 0.73 -11.04
N ILE A 238 -7.08 -0.49 -10.81
CA ILE A 238 -5.82 -0.79 -10.11
C ILE A 238 -4.64 -0.27 -10.93
N GLY A 239 -4.69 -0.46 -12.21
CA GLY A 239 -3.62 -0.23 -13.18
C GLY A 239 -3.00 -1.55 -13.64
N LEU A 240 -2.90 -1.71 -14.95
CA LEU A 240 -2.45 -2.96 -15.56
C LEU A 240 -0.97 -3.25 -15.29
N ASP A 241 -0.14 -2.21 -15.17
CA ASP A 241 1.26 -2.32 -14.74
C ASP A 241 1.38 -2.80 -13.30
N THR A 242 0.54 -2.30 -12.39
CA THR A 242 0.48 -2.76 -11.00
C THR A 242 0.01 -4.21 -10.93
N THR A 243 -1.05 -4.56 -11.66
CA THR A 243 -1.56 -5.94 -11.74
C THR A 243 -0.49 -6.89 -12.24
N LYS A 244 0.26 -6.50 -13.30
CA LYS A 244 1.39 -7.26 -13.84
C LYS A 244 2.50 -7.43 -12.80
N ALA A 245 2.91 -6.35 -12.13
CA ALA A 245 4.02 -6.39 -11.17
C ALA A 245 3.72 -7.35 -10.00
N VAL A 246 2.49 -7.32 -9.46
CA VAL A 246 2.09 -8.26 -8.40
C VAL A 246 2.02 -9.69 -8.93
N ALA A 247 1.49 -9.92 -10.14
CA ALA A 247 1.46 -11.23 -10.78
C ALA A 247 2.87 -11.79 -10.97
N ASP A 248 3.81 -10.98 -11.46
CA ASP A 248 5.21 -11.39 -11.67
C ASP A 248 5.89 -11.78 -10.35
N SER A 249 5.65 -11.02 -9.28
CA SER A 249 6.18 -11.32 -7.95
C SER A 249 5.62 -12.64 -7.41
N MET A 250 4.31 -12.86 -7.53
CA MET A 250 3.67 -14.11 -7.11
C MET A 250 4.18 -15.28 -7.95
N TYR A 251 4.35 -15.11 -9.26
CA TYR A 251 4.91 -16.12 -10.12
C TYR A 251 6.38 -16.42 -9.78
N ALA A 252 7.16 -15.40 -9.44
CA ALA A 252 8.55 -15.56 -9.02
C ALA A 252 8.68 -16.42 -7.75
N GLU A 253 7.75 -16.28 -6.80
CA GLU A 253 7.74 -17.07 -5.56
C GLU A 253 7.18 -18.48 -5.77
N PHE A 254 5.98 -18.59 -6.36
CA PHE A 254 5.23 -19.85 -6.39
C PHE A 254 5.54 -20.73 -7.61
N LYS A 255 6.02 -20.14 -8.72
CA LYS A 255 6.27 -20.81 -10.01
C LYS A 255 5.04 -21.53 -10.60
N GLU A 256 3.84 -21.13 -10.21
CA GLU A 256 2.60 -21.72 -10.70
C GLU A 256 2.04 -20.93 -11.90
N PRO A 257 1.60 -21.60 -12.99
CA PRO A 257 1.03 -20.93 -14.18
C PRO A 257 -0.17 -20.02 -13.87
N LEU A 258 -0.85 -20.28 -12.74
CA LEU A 258 -1.97 -19.49 -12.27
C LEU A 258 -1.61 -18.00 -12.12
N TYR A 259 -0.38 -17.69 -11.69
CA TYR A 259 0.13 -16.34 -11.46
C TYR A 259 0.85 -15.74 -12.67
N SER A 260 1.09 -16.53 -13.73
CA SER A 260 1.75 -16.02 -14.93
C SER A 260 0.89 -14.99 -15.65
N ALA A 261 1.44 -13.80 -15.88
CA ALA A 261 0.76 -12.75 -16.64
C ALA A 261 0.49 -13.20 -18.08
N PRO A 262 -0.77 -13.14 -18.58
CA PRO A 262 -1.07 -13.52 -19.95
C PRO A 262 -0.47 -12.54 -20.97
N PRO A 263 -0.15 -13.00 -22.19
CA PRO A 263 0.45 -12.18 -23.25
C PRO A 263 -0.29 -10.88 -23.55
N LEU A 264 -1.61 -10.88 -23.49
CA LEU A 264 -2.42 -9.67 -23.69
C LEU A 264 -2.08 -8.59 -22.65
N LEU A 265 -1.99 -8.98 -21.35
CA LEU A 265 -1.63 -8.02 -20.30
C LEU A 265 -0.24 -7.42 -20.54
N LEU A 266 0.74 -8.25 -20.91
CA LEU A 266 2.11 -7.79 -21.20
C LEU A 266 2.10 -6.74 -22.31
N ARG A 267 1.43 -7.04 -23.42
CA ARG A 267 1.34 -6.13 -24.58
C ARG A 267 0.60 -4.84 -24.28
N MET A 268 -0.44 -4.89 -23.46
CA MET A 268 -1.15 -3.68 -23.05
C MET A 268 -0.26 -2.77 -22.19
N VAL A 269 0.50 -3.35 -21.25
CA VAL A 269 1.45 -2.59 -20.43
C VAL A 269 2.55 -1.98 -21.32
N ASP A 270 3.14 -2.75 -22.23
CA ASP A 270 4.16 -2.27 -23.17
C ASP A 270 3.64 -1.14 -24.07
N ALA A 271 2.35 -1.17 -24.44
CA ALA A 271 1.68 -0.14 -25.24
C ALA A 271 1.26 1.10 -24.41
N GLY A 272 1.48 1.12 -23.10
CA GLY A 272 1.06 2.22 -22.23
C GLY A 272 -0.47 2.26 -22.00
N LEU A 273 -1.19 1.19 -22.32
CA LEU A 273 -2.61 1.02 -22.05
C LEU A 273 -2.80 0.55 -20.60
N LEU A 274 -2.62 1.47 -19.65
CA LEU A 274 -2.51 1.13 -18.22
C LEU A 274 -3.83 1.20 -17.45
N GLY A 275 -4.95 1.33 -18.14
CA GLY A 275 -6.27 1.46 -17.55
C GLY A 275 -6.68 2.91 -17.32
N LYS A 276 -7.45 3.14 -16.26
CA LYS A 276 -8.06 4.45 -15.97
C LYS A 276 -7.04 5.59 -15.89
N LYS A 277 -5.85 5.36 -15.35
CA LYS A 277 -4.80 6.38 -15.20
C LYS A 277 -4.21 6.87 -16.52
N SER A 278 -4.24 6.04 -17.58
CA SER A 278 -3.79 6.40 -18.93
C SER A 278 -4.96 6.80 -19.84
N GLY A 279 -6.22 6.72 -19.37
CA GLY A 279 -7.43 6.98 -20.15
C GLY A 279 -7.91 5.77 -20.97
N ARG A 280 -7.14 4.68 -21.02
CA ARG A 280 -7.51 3.45 -21.73
C ARG A 280 -6.83 2.23 -21.14
N GLY A 281 -7.58 1.15 -21.03
CA GLY A 281 -7.14 -0.19 -20.68
C GLY A 281 -7.99 -1.20 -21.45
N PHE A 282 -8.63 -2.13 -20.74
CA PHE A 282 -9.67 -2.99 -21.33
C PHE A 282 -10.91 -2.20 -21.74
N HIS A 283 -11.14 -1.08 -21.04
CA HIS A 283 -12.19 -0.11 -21.36
C HIS A 283 -11.59 1.26 -21.70
N GLU A 284 -12.42 2.12 -22.31
CA GLU A 284 -12.07 3.53 -22.55
C GLU A 284 -12.65 4.43 -21.47
N TYR A 285 -11.85 5.38 -21.00
CA TYR A 285 -12.22 6.32 -19.95
C TYR A 285 -12.13 7.74 -20.46
N GLN A 286 -13.20 8.50 -20.32
CA GLN A 286 -13.15 9.94 -20.61
C GLN A 286 -12.20 10.63 -19.62
N ARG A 287 -11.32 11.46 -20.11
CA ARG A 287 -10.39 12.29 -19.33
C ARG A 287 -11.11 13.42 -18.63
#